data_826f6bf0fac06a1c5ae0b5864bae412c
#
_entry.id   826f6bf0fac06a1c5ae0b5864bae412c
#
_cell.length_a   1.000
_cell.length_b   1.000
_cell.length_c   1.000
_cell.angle_alpha   90.00
_cell.angle_beta   90.00
_cell.angle_gamma   90.00
#
_symmetry.space_group_name_H-M   'P 1'
#
loop_
_entity.id
_entity.type
_entity.pdbx_description
1 polymer ?
#
loop_
_entity_poly.entity_id
_entity_poly.type
_entity_poly.pdbx_seq_one_letter_code
_entity_poly.pdbx_strand_id
1 'polypeptide(L)'
;MQSRSRRSAVRLVLLVAASSFAAATTPVVADTVPLAIRGYDPVAYFTLGSPVRGLPQIEYVWDEQRYRFSRPEHRERFKADPVRYAPQFANFCAMALSRSEIVEANPEYWLISEGKLYIFGGAIGPELFQKDLAANTVKASRNRPLVPKP
;
A
#
# COMPACT_ATOMS: atom_id res chain seq x y z
N MET A 1 -72.90 26.29 52.41
CA MET A 1 -72.86 26.72 51.00
C MET A 1 -71.57 26.24 50.36
N GLN A 2 -71.70 25.46 49.32
CA GLN A 2 -70.66 24.63 48.77
C GLN A 2 -69.77 25.41 47.79
N SER A 3 -68.46 25.34 47.94
CA SER A 3 -67.48 25.79 46.93
C SER A 3 -66.75 24.58 46.34
N ARG A 4 -67.02 24.33 45.07
CA ARG A 4 -66.39 23.24 44.29
C ARG A 4 -64.98 23.66 43.83
N SER A 5 -63.96 23.01 44.34
CA SER A 5 -62.59 23.08 43.86
C SER A 5 -62.47 22.30 42.55
N ARG A 6 -62.10 22.99 41.46
CA ARG A 6 -61.72 22.38 40.17
C ARG A 6 -60.25 22.11 40.25
N ARG A 7 -59.84 20.82 40.29
CA ARG A 7 -58.50 20.38 40.16
C ARG A 7 -58.15 20.29 38.67
N SER A 8 -57.36 21.21 38.17
CA SER A 8 -56.76 21.15 36.82
C SER A 8 -55.58 20.16 36.82
N ALA A 9 -55.77 19.09 36.12
CA ALA A 9 -54.69 18.13 35.90
C ALA A 9 -53.81 18.67 34.76
N VAL A 10 -52.60 19.09 35.10
CA VAL A 10 -51.52 19.40 34.12
C VAL A 10 -50.92 18.10 33.66
N ARG A 11 -51.18 17.71 32.41
CA ARG A 11 -50.53 16.59 31.77
C ARG A 11 -49.15 17.05 31.26
N LEU A 12 -48.11 16.59 31.92
CA LEU A 12 -46.73 16.77 31.49
C LEU A 12 -46.45 15.79 30.31
N VAL A 13 -46.36 16.34 29.10
CA VAL A 13 -45.92 15.58 27.91
C VAL A 13 -44.40 15.57 27.87
N LEU A 14 -43.82 14.45 28.22
CA LEU A 14 -42.38 14.21 28.04
C LEU A 14 -42.12 13.93 26.56
N LEU A 15 -41.56 14.90 25.84
CA LEU A 15 -40.98 14.73 24.50
C LEU A 15 -39.62 14.05 24.65
N VAL A 16 -39.56 12.76 24.35
CA VAL A 16 -38.30 12.04 24.20
C VAL A 16 -37.76 12.36 22.82
N ALA A 17 -36.77 13.24 22.75
CA ALA A 17 -36.02 13.49 21.54
C ALA A 17 -35.08 12.30 21.30
N ALA A 18 -35.44 11.40 20.39
CA ALA A 18 -34.55 10.35 19.91
C ALA A 18 -33.46 10.97 19.00
N SER A 19 -32.29 11.23 19.57
CA SER A 19 -31.13 11.64 18.79
C SER A 19 -30.61 10.43 18.02
N SER A 20 -30.96 10.32 16.74
CA SER A 20 -30.38 9.34 15.81
C SER A 20 -28.93 9.74 15.51
N PHE A 21 -27.98 9.07 16.15
CA PHE A 21 -26.60 9.14 15.77
C PHE A 21 -26.44 8.42 14.42
N ALA A 22 -26.43 9.15 13.33
CA ALA A 22 -26.01 8.64 12.04
C ALA A 22 -24.50 8.39 12.09
N ALA A 23 -24.10 7.15 12.28
CA ALA A 23 -22.71 6.74 12.08
C ALA A 23 -22.37 7.00 10.60
N ALA A 24 -21.60 8.04 10.34
CA ALA A 24 -21.03 8.29 9.02
C ALA A 24 -20.02 7.16 8.73
N THR A 25 -20.45 6.15 7.98
CA THR A 25 -19.55 5.17 7.38
C THR A 25 -18.76 5.89 6.32
N THR A 26 -17.54 6.31 6.65
CA THR A 26 -16.58 6.77 5.65
C THR A 26 -16.30 5.60 4.71
N PRO A 27 -16.47 5.76 3.39
CA PRO A 27 -16.10 4.68 2.46
C PRO A 27 -14.61 4.41 2.62
N VAL A 28 -14.26 3.16 2.94
CA VAL A 28 -12.87 2.70 2.95
C VAL A 28 -12.42 2.60 1.50
N VAL A 29 -11.88 3.68 0.96
CA VAL A 29 -11.30 3.75 -0.39
C VAL A 29 -10.03 2.87 -0.50
N ALA A 30 -9.55 2.34 0.62
CA ALA A 30 -8.29 1.61 0.73
C ALA A 30 -8.26 0.25 0.01
N ASP A 31 -9.42 -0.39 -0.24
CA ASP A 31 -9.46 -1.74 -0.83
C ASP A 31 -9.38 -1.77 -2.37
N THR A 32 -9.49 -0.63 -3.04
CA THR A 32 -9.44 -0.57 -4.50
C THR A 32 -8.04 -0.33 -5.07
N VAL A 33 -7.09 0.13 -4.24
CA VAL A 33 -5.70 0.38 -4.67
C VAL A 33 -4.85 -0.87 -4.45
N PRO A 34 -4.22 -1.43 -5.50
CA PRO A 34 -3.42 -2.65 -5.40
C PRO A 34 -2.31 -2.53 -4.37
N LEU A 35 -2.07 -3.62 -3.63
CA LEU A 35 -1.01 -3.68 -2.64
C LEU A 35 0.34 -3.89 -3.33
N ALA A 36 1.27 -2.95 -3.14
CA ALA A 36 2.62 -3.03 -3.65
C ALA A 36 3.42 -4.15 -2.96
N ILE A 37 4.24 -4.85 -3.74
CA ILE A 37 5.21 -5.86 -3.26
C ILE A 37 4.66 -6.76 -2.15
N ARG A 38 3.42 -7.21 -2.30
CA ARG A 38 2.72 -8.09 -1.33
C ARG A 38 2.75 -7.58 0.11
N GLY A 39 2.87 -6.24 0.30
CA GLY A 39 2.90 -5.59 1.61
C GLY A 39 4.24 -5.65 2.33
N TYR A 40 5.34 -5.93 1.63
CA TYR A 40 6.68 -5.73 2.18
C TYR A 40 7.05 -4.24 2.21
N ASP A 41 7.95 -3.89 3.13
CA ASP A 41 8.44 -2.53 3.32
C ASP A 41 9.58 -2.23 2.33
N PRO A 42 9.36 -1.35 1.32
CA PRO A 42 10.38 -1.08 0.31
C PRO A 42 11.63 -0.41 0.89
N VAL A 43 11.51 0.33 1.99
CA VAL A 43 12.64 1.02 2.65
C VAL A 43 13.52 0.03 3.42
N ALA A 44 12.94 -1.06 3.92
CA ALA A 44 13.66 -2.06 4.70
C ALA A 44 14.82 -2.71 3.91
N TYR A 45 14.65 -2.91 2.60
CA TYR A 45 15.74 -3.45 1.76
C TYR A 45 16.99 -2.58 1.80
N PHE A 46 16.83 -1.25 1.88
CA PHE A 46 17.95 -0.29 1.90
C PHE A 46 18.51 -0.08 3.31
N THR A 47 17.66 -0.14 4.32
CA THR A 47 18.04 0.22 5.70
C THR A 47 18.41 -0.98 6.56
N LEU A 48 17.82 -2.14 6.27
CA LEU A 48 18.00 -3.37 7.05
C LEU A 48 18.68 -4.48 6.22
N GLY A 49 18.80 -4.32 4.90
CA GLY A 49 19.39 -5.32 4.01
C GLY A 49 18.57 -6.62 3.94
N SER A 50 17.27 -6.56 4.19
CA SER A 50 16.40 -7.73 4.22
C SER A 50 14.94 -7.37 3.89
N PRO A 51 14.16 -8.33 3.32
CA PRO A 51 12.72 -8.18 3.17
C PRO A 51 12.04 -8.21 4.53
N VAL A 52 11.23 -7.20 4.83
CA VAL A 52 10.48 -7.09 6.08
C VAL A 52 9.02 -6.78 5.75
N ARG A 53 8.09 -7.44 6.42
CA ARG A 53 6.66 -7.15 6.26
C ARG A 53 6.31 -5.78 6.82
N GLY A 54 5.59 -5.00 6.03
CA GLY A 54 4.97 -3.77 6.48
C GLY A 54 3.69 -4.04 7.28
N LEU A 55 3.28 -3.07 8.06
CA LEU A 55 2.09 -3.12 8.91
C LEU A 55 0.90 -2.46 8.20
N PRO A 56 -0.31 -3.03 8.24
CA PRO A 56 -1.49 -2.47 7.59
C PRO A 56 -1.84 -1.04 8.03
N GLN A 57 -1.50 -0.66 9.25
CA GLN A 57 -1.76 0.67 9.80
C GLN A 57 -0.71 1.73 9.39
N ILE A 58 0.38 1.34 8.72
CA ILE A 58 1.43 2.25 8.26
C ILE A 58 1.53 2.15 6.74
N GLU A 59 0.67 2.88 6.05
CA GLU A 59 0.54 2.83 4.60
C GLU A 59 0.77 4.20 3.94
N TYR A 60 1.12 4.17 2.67
CA TYR A 60 1.15 5.33 1.79
C TYR A 60 0.84 4.90 0.34
N VAL A 61 -0.02 5.66 -0.34
CA VAL A 61 -0.35 5.43 -1.75
C VAL A 61 0.56 6.29 -2.62
N TRP A 62 1.23 5.65 -3.57
CA TRP A 62 2.07 6.30 -4.56
C TRP A 62 2.05 5.52 -5.88
N ASP A 63 2.00 6.21 -7.01
CA ASP A 63 1.97 5.64 -8.36
C ASP A 63 0.92 4.51 -8.50
N GLU A 64 -0.31 4.82 -8.08
CA GLU A 64 -1.47 3.91 -8.12
C GLU A 64 -1.29 2.59 -7.35
N GLN A 65 -0.33 2.53 -6.42
CA GLN A 65 -0.08 1.38 -5.55
C GLN A 65 -0.05 1.78 -4.07
N ARG A 66 -0.47 0.88 -3.21
CA ARG A 66 -0.49 1.04 -1.75
C ARG A 66 0.70 0.32 -1.14
N TYR A 67 1.64 1.09 -0.61
CA TYR A 67 2.82 0.59 0.08
C TYR A 67 2.58 0.47 1.58
N ARG A 68 3.15 -0.58 2.19
CA ARG A 68 3.16 -0.79 3.63
C ARG A 68 4.56 -0.66 4.20
N PHE A 69 4.67 -0.17 5.42
CA PHE A 69 5.94 0.07 6.08
C PHE A 69 5.98 -0.60 7.45
N SER A 70 7.16 -1.08 7.84
CA SER A 70 7.36 -1.74 9.13
C SER A 70 7.41 -0.76 10.30
N ARG A 71 7.67 0.53 10.02
CA ARG A 71 7.73 1.62 10.99
C ARG A 71 7.40 2.96 10.35
N PRO A 72 6.91 3.95 11.15
CA PRO A 72 6.56 5.27 10.63
C PRO A 72 7.71 6.00 9.93
N GLU A 73 8.94 5.87 10.41
CA GLU A 73 10.13 6.52 9.85
C GLU A 73 10.41 6.04 8.42
N HIS A 74 10.13 4.77 8.10
CA HIS A 74 10.27 4.24 6.74
C HIS A 74 9.23 4.85 5.80
N ARG A 75 7.98 5.01 6.26
CA ARG A 75 6.95 5.72 5.50
C ARG A 75 7.39 7.16 5.17
N GLU A 76 7.92 7.90 6.15
CA GLU A 76 8.36 9.29 5.93
C GLU A 76 9.57 9.35 4.97
N ARG A 77 10.50 8.41 5.04
CA ARG A 77 11.60 8.29 4.06
C ARG A 77 11.08 8.01 2.65
N PHE A 78 10.12 7.10 2.52
CA PHE A 78 9.51 6.80 1.24
C PHE A 78 8.78 8.01 0.66
N LYS A 79 7.99 8.73 1.46
CA LYS A 79 7.30 9.96 1.04
C LYS A 79 8.26 11.04 0.53
N ALA A 80 9.43 11.15 1.14
CA ALA A 80 10.44 12.13 0.75
C ALA A 80 11.09 11.80 -0.61
N ASP A 81 11.28 10.52 -0.92
CA ASP A 81 11.89 10.07 -2.19
C ASP A 81 11.35 8.69 -2.60
N PRO A 82 10.11 8.60 -3.09
CA PRO A 82 9.52 7.32 -3.46
C PRO A 82 10.22 6.65 -4.65
N VAL A 83 10.76 7.42 -5.58
CA VAL A 83 11.47 6.90 -6.76
C VAL A 83 12.72 6.10 -6.37
N ARG A 84 13.38 6.49 -5.29
CA ARG A 84 14.55 5.79 -4.74
C ARG A 84 14.18 4.41 -4.18
N TYR A 85 13.08 4.33 -3.44
CA TYR A 85 12.75 3.16 -2.63
C TYR A 85 11.80 2.18 -3.34
N ALA A 86 10.96 2.67 -4.25
CA ALA A 86 10.05 1.80 -4.99
C ALA A 86 10.82 0.83 -5.91
N PRO A 87 10.34 -0.42 -6.09
CA PRO A 87 10.92 -1.32 -7.08
C PRO A 87 10.84 -0.74 -8.49
N GLN A 88 11.90 -0.93 -9.27
CA GLN A 88 12.02 -0.34 -10.61
C GLN A 88 10.91 -0.80 -11.57
N PHE A 89 10.36 -1.99 -11.35
CA PHE A 89 9.34 -2.60 -12.20
C PHE A 89 8.09 -3.01 -11.42
N ALA A 90 7.69 -2.18 -10.44
CA ALA A 90 6.51 -2.41 -9.59
C ALA A 90 6.52 -3.84 -9.00
N ASN A 91 5.43 -4.60 -9.16
CA ASN A 91 5.29 -5.95 -8.60
C ASN A 91 5.84 -7.07 -9.50
N PHE A 92 6.59 -6.72 -10.57
CA PHE A 92 6.99 -7.69 -11.60
C PHE A 92 8.46 -8.08 -11.53
N CYS A 93 8.74 -9.31 -11.95
CA CYS A 93 10.07 -9.86 -12.02
C CYS A 93 10.93 -9.12 -13.05
N ALA A 94 11.99 -8.44 -12.58
CA ALA A 94 12.90 -7.69 -13.45
C ALA A 94 13.54 -8.57 -14.53
N MET A 95 13.93 -9.82 -14.19
CA MET A 95 14.54 -10.74 -15.15
C MET A 95 13.53 -11.22 -16.21
N ALA A 96 12.30 -11.51 -15.83
CA ALA A 96 11.25 -11.90 -16.77
C ALA A 96 10.94 -10.76 -17.75
N LEU A 97 10.79 -9.52 -17.23
CA LEU A 97 10.61 -8.35 -18.10
C LEU A 97 11.74 -8.16 -19.10
N SER A 98 13.00 -8.43 -18.73
CA SER A 98 14.13 -8.35 -19.68
C SER A 98 14.00 -9.33 -20.86
N ARG A 99 13.15 -10.35 -20.71
CA ARG A 99 12.85 -11.38 -21.73
C ARG A 99 11.47 -11.20 -22.38
N SER A 100 10.83 -10.06 -22.17
CA SER A 100 9.46 -9.78 -22.64
C SER A 100 8.38 -10.69 -22.01
N GLU A 101 8.63 -11.20 -20.81
CA GLU A 101 7.72 -12.04 -20.05
C GLU A 101 7.12 -11.24 -18.87
N ILE A 102 5.84 -11.43 -18.59
CA ILE A 102 5.16 -10.83 -17.43
C ILE A 102 5.03 -11.90 -16.35
N VAL A 103 5.83 -11.78 -15.30
CA VAL A 103 5.82 -12.68 -14.14
C VAL A 103 5.77 -11.83 -12.86
N GLU A 104 4.84 -12.15 -11.97
CA GLU A 104 4.78 -11.51 -10.66
C GLU A 104 6.01 -11.86 -9.83
N ALA A 105 6.59 -10.85 -9.18
CA ALA A 105 7.75 -11.05 -8.33
C ALA A 105 7.37 -11.60 -6.94
N ASN A 106 8.31 -12.34 -6.36
CA ASN A 106 8.32 -12.67 -4.94
C ASN A 106 9.30 -11.72 -4.23
N PRO A 107 8.85 -10.87 -3.30
CA PRO A 107 9.69 -9.89 -2.60
C PRO A 107 10.86 -10.47 -1.81
N GLU A 108 10.87 -11.78 -1.54
CA GLU A 108 12.01 -12.47 -0.92
C GLU A 108 13.23 -12.59 -1.85
N TYR A 109 13.04 -12.43 -3.16
CA TYR A 109 14.11 -12.46 -4.15
C TYR A 109 14.36 -11.07 -4.71
N TRP A 110 15.41 -10.44 -4.27
CA TRP A 110 15.68 -9.03 -4.53
C TRP A 110 17.15 -8.74 -4.79
N LEU A 111 17.40 -7.56 -5.35
CA LEU A 111 18.73 -7.01 -5.58
C LEU A 111 18.67 -5.50 -5.46
N ILE A 112 19.59 -4.90 -4.71
CA ILE A 112 19.90 -3.48 -4.83
C ILE A 112 21.16 -3.33 -5.65
N SER A 113 21.05 -2.61 -6.75
CA SER A 113 22.20 -2.27 -7.60
C SER A 113 22.08 -0.83 -8.07
N GLU A 114 23.18 -0.09 -8.01
CA GLU A 114 23.21 1.35 -8.36
C GLU A 114 22.14 2.18 -7.61
N GLY A 115 21.87 1.83 -6.35
CA GLY A 115 20.87 2.50 -5.52
C GLY A 115 19.41 2.24 -5.91
N LYS A 116 19.14 1.23 -6.75
CA LYS A 116 17.82 0.85 -7.24
C LYS A 116 17.43 -0.53 -6.74
N LEU A 117 16.16 -0.69 -6.38
CA LEU A 117 15.59 -1.97 -5.95
C LEU A 117 14.99 -2.72 -7.14
N TYR A 118 15.42 -3.95 -7.33
CA TYR A 118 14.86 -4.91 -8.27
C TYR A 118 14.32 -6.10 -7.50
N ILE A 119 13.16 -6.63 -7.92
CA ILE A 119 12.56 -7.85 -7.35
C ILE A 119 12.36 -8.90 -8.45
N PHE A 120 12.35 -10.17 -8.05
CA PHE A 120 12.37 -11.29 -8.98
C PHE A 120 11.34 -12.35 -8.62
N GLY A 121 10.95 -13.18 -9.60
CA GLY A 121 10.01 -14.28 -9.40
C GLY A 121 10.61 -15.52 -8.72
N GLY A 122 11.95 -15.63 -8.69
CA GLY A 122 12.65 -16.79 -8.12
C GLY A 122 14.09 -16.50 -7.74
N ALA A 123 14.71 -17.42 -6.98
CA ALA A 123 16.00 -17.26 -6.34
C ALA A 123 17.17 -17.03 -7.31
N ILE A 124 17.11 -17.58 -8.53
CA ILE A 124 18.14 -17.41 -9.54
C ILE A 124 18.10 -16.05 -10.25
N GLY A 125 16.96 -15.33 -10.12
CA GLY A 125 16.72 -14.07 -10.82
C GLY A 125 17.77 -12.99 -10.55
N PRO A 126 18.12 -12.69 -9.29
CA PRO A 126 19.15 -11.71 -8.96
C PRO A 126 20.49 -11.99 -9.63
N GLU A 127 20.98 -13.23 -9.58
CA GLU A 127 22.24 -13.63 -10.19
C GLU A 127 22.21 -13.46 -11.71
N LEU A 128 21.17 -13.96 -12.38
CA LEU A 128 21.04 -13.86 -13.84
C LEU A 128 20.92 -12.41 -14.29
N PHE A 129 20.20 -11.57 -13.56
CA PHE A 129 20.03 -10.17 -13.89
C PHE A 129 21.33 -9.38 -13.76
N GLN A 130 22.14 -9.72 -12.76
CA GLN A 130 23.40 -9.07 -12.46
C GLN A 130 24.53 -9.43 -13.47
N LYS A 131 24.46 -10.58 -14.14
CA LYS A 131 25.44 -10.99 -15.18
C LYS A 131 25.58 -9.97 -16.31
N ASP A 132 24.49 -9.27 -16.65
CA ASP A 132 24.51 -8.17 -17.62
C ASP A 132 23.48 -7.12 -17.18
N LEU A 133 23.78 -6.48 -16.05
CA LEU A 133 22.87 -5.55 -15.40
C LEU A 133 22.39 -4.43 -16.34
N ALA A 134 23.32 -3.84 -17.07
CA ALA A 134 23.01 -2.71 -17.97
C ALA A 134 22.06 -3.14 -19.09
N ALA A 135 22.39 -4.22 -19.82
CA ALA A 135 21.54 -4.70 -20.90
C ALA A 135 20.17 -5.20 -20.38
N ASN A 136 20.15 -5.92 -19.26
CA ASN A 136 18.92 -6.45 -18.68
C ASN A 136 18.01 -5.30 -18.18
N THR A 137 18.58 -4.26 -17.58
CA THR A 137 17.83 -3.06 -17.16
C THR A 137 17.23 -2.34 -18.35
N VAL A 138 17.99 -2.15 -19.43
CA VAL A 138 17.49 -1.51 -20.66
C VAL A 138 16.36 -2.33 -21.29
N LYS A 139 16.53 -3.65 -21.41
CA LYS A 139 15.51 -4.55 -21.96
C LYS A 139 14.24 -4.52 -21.10
N ALA A 140 14.35 -4.66 -19.79
CA ALA A 140 13.22 -4.62 -18.88
C ALA A 140 12.48 -3.27 -18.93
N SER A 141 13.20 -2.16 -19.03
CA SER A 141 12.62 -0.82 -19.17
C SER A 141 11.85 -0.65 -20.48
N ARG A 142 12.36 -1.19 -21.59
CA ARG A 142 11.63 -1.20 -22.88
C ARG A 142 10.35 -2.02 -22.81
N ASN A 143 10.35 -3.09 -22.05
CA ASN A 143 9.21 -3.98 -21.90
C ASN A 143 8.24 -3.57 -20.76
N ARG A 144 8.56 -2.52 -19.99
CA ARG A 144 7.68 -1.99 -18.95
C ARG A 144 6.26 -1.65 -19.44
N PRO A 145 6.03 -1.15 -20.66
CA PRO A 145 4.67 -0.94 -21.18
C PRO A 145 3.81 -2.19 -21.25
N LEU A 146 4.40 -3.39 -21.21
CA LEU A 146 3.66 -4.66 -21.15
C LEU A 146 3.05 -4.92 -19.76
N VAL A 147 3.55 -4.23 -18.73
CA VAL A 147 3.06 -4.38 -17.36
C VAL A 147 1.67 -3.78 -17.28
N PRO A 148 0.65 -4.55 -16.88
CA PRO A 148 -0.68 -4.02 -16.67
C PRO A 148 -0.63 -2.87 -15.66
N LYS A 149 -1.29 -1.76 -15.98
CA LYS A 149 -1.58 -0.77 -14.95
C LYS A 149 -2.59 -1.35 -13.98
N PRO A 150 -2.45 -1.09 -12.68
CA PRO A 150 -3.39 -1.55 -11.67
C PRO A 150 -4.79 -1.00 -11.89
#